data_5c238b44682aa991c92335dcc54a7e1d
#
_entry.id   5c238b44682aa991c92335dcc54a7e1d
#
_cell.length_a   1.000
_cell.length_b   1.000
_cell.length_c   1.000
_cell.angle_alpha   90.00
_cell.angle_beta   90.00
_cell.angle_gamma   90.00
#
_symmetry.space_group_name_H-M   'P 1'
#
loop_
_entity.id
_entity.type
_entity.pdbx_description
1 polymer ?
#
loop_
_entity_poly.entity_id
_entity_poly.type
_entity_poly.pdbx_seq_one_letter_code
_entity_poly.pdbx_strand_id
1 'polypeptide(L)'
;IVVKVQRPLDHPTAGKNELDLLKEGTILITFLYPLNYPDLAQKCAAKKINVISMDMIPRTTLAQKMDALSSQANIAGYKSVVMCADTLGKIFPLMMTAAGTISPAKVVIMGAGVAGLQALGTAKRLGAVVEVSDIRAAVKEEVMSLGGRFIEVEGAADMQDAGGYAKEASEEFLKKQKEL
;
A
#
# COMPACT_ATOMS: atom_id res chain seq x y z
N ILE A 1 5.60 25.90 -13.40
CA ILE A 1 5.15 24.70 -12.66
C ILE A 1 6.19 23.63 -12.88
N VAL A 2 6.62 22.97 -11.79
CA VAL A 2 7.53 21.82 -11.82
C VAL A 2 6.80 20.64 -11.20
N VAL A 3 6.80 19.50 -11.90
CA VAL A 3 6.20 18.25 -11.44
C VAL A 3 7.30 17.20 -11.32
N LYS A 4 7.37 16.53 -10.17
CA LYS A 4 8.32 15.43 -9.97
C LYS A 4 7.74 14.42 -8.95
N VAL A 5 8.22 13.20 -9.00
CA VAL A 5 7.75 12.15 -8.10
C VAL A 5 8.37 12.30 -6.71
N GLN A 6 9.69 12.25 -6.63
CA GLN A 6 10.40 12.33 -5.34
C GLN A 6 10.53 13.78 -4.88
N ARG A 7 10.64 13.98 -3.56
CA ARG A 7 10.99 15.29 -2.98
C ARG A 7 12.28 15.83 -3.59
N PRO A 8 12.53 17.16 -3.51
CA PRO A 8 13.81 17.73 -3.91
C PRO A 8 14.97 17.06 -3.16
N LEU A 9 15.96 16.59 -3.91
CA LEU A 9 17.15 15.91 -3.44
C LEU A 9 18.41 16.64 -3.91
N ASP A 10 19.56 16.26 -3.37
CA ASP A 10 20.84 16.73 -3.88
C ASP A 10 21.08 16.11 -5.26
N HIS A 11 21.37 16.97 -6.24
CA HIS A 11 21.58 16.51 -7.60
C HIS A 11 22.96 15.84 -7.70
N PRO A 12 23.03 14.58 -8.17
CA PRO A 12 24.24 13.77 -8.08
C PRO A 12 25.46 14.35 -8.83
N THR A 13 25.22 15.16 -9.86
CA THR A 13 26.29 15.73 -10.70
C THR A 13 26.40 17.24 -10.62
N ALA A 14 25.39 17.96 -10.14
CA ALA A 14 25.39 19.43 -10.11
C ALA A 14 25.92 20.02 -8.79
N GLY A 15 26.15 19.19 -7.76
CA GLY A 15 26.62 19.65 -6.44
C GLY A 15 25.67 20.63 -5.73
N LYS A 16 24.40 20.68 -6.15
CA LYS A 16 23.36 21.58 -5.64
C LYS A 16 22.11 20.78 -5.32
N ASN A 17 21.35 21.25 -4.33
CA ASN A 17 20.03 20.71 -4.10
C ASN A 17 19.07 21.13 -5.22
N GLU A 18 18.20 20.24 -5.66
CA GLU A 18 17.21 20.54 -6.72
C GLU A 18 16.30 21.72 -6.36
N LEU A 19 16.04 21.94 -5.06
CA LEU A 19 15.30 23.10 -4.58
C LEU A 19 16.01 24.41 -4.95
N ASP A 20 17.36 24.42 -5.04
CA ASP A 20 18.14 25.61 -5.38
C ASP A 20 18.01 26.01 -6.84
N LEU A 21 17.56 25.09 -7.67
CA LEU A 21 17.29 25.34 -9.09
C LEU A 21 15.92 26.00 -9.33
N LEU A 22 15.03 25.98 -8.32
CA LEU A 22 13.70 26.56 -8.42
C LEU A 22 13.72 28.06 -8.17
N LYS A 23 12.96 28.79 -8.97
CA LYS A 23 12.79 30.25 -8.82
C LYS A 23 11.69 30.53 -7.79
N GLU A 24 11.76 31.70 -7.14
CA GLU A 24 10.68 32.24 -6.33
C GLU A 24 9.35 32.22 -7.11
N GLY A 25 8.24 31.87 -6.44
CA GLY A 25 6.93 31.75 -7.04
C GLY A 25 6.68 30.46 -7.84
N THR A 26 7.67 29.58 -7.97
CA THR A 26 7.47 28.29 -8.61
C THR A 26 6.37 27.48 -7.90
N ILE A 27 5.48 26.84 -8.68
CA ILE A 27 4.57 25.83 -8.16
C ILE A 27 5.27 24.47 -8.34
N LEU A 28 5.52 23.80 -7.20
CA LEU A 28 6.13 22.47 -7.16
C LEU A 28 5.06 21.44 -6.77
N ILE A 29 4.84 20.44 -7.62
CA ILE A 29 3.93 19.32 -7.36
C ILE A 29 4.77 18.06 -7.17
N THR A 30 4.75 17.48 -5.96
CA THR A 30 5.64 16.35 -5.62
C THR A 30 5.12 15.59 -4.39
N PHE A 31 5.66 14.43 -4.09
CA PHE A 31 5.58 13.82 -2.76
C PHE A 31 6.65 14.48 -1.88
N LEU A 32 6.26 15.45 -1.06
CA LEU A 32 7.20 16.19 -0.23
C LEU A 32 7.49 15.51 1.11
N TYR A 33 6.49 14.80 1.65
CA TYR A 33 6.50 14.23 3.00
C TYR A 33 6.83 15.26 4.10
N PRO A 34 6.07 16.36 4.21
CA PRO A 34 6.42 17.47 5.10
C PRO A 34 6.42 17.07 6.59
N LEU A 35 5.67 16.05 6.98
CA LEU A 35 5.66 15.53 8.35
C LEU A 35 6.96 14.78 8.69
N ASN A 36 7.57 14.12 7.71
CA ASN A 36 8.84 13.41 7.86
C ASN A 36 10.06 14.32 7.63
N TYR A 37 9.89 15.36 6.80
CA TYR A 37 10.94 16.30 6.40
C TYR A 37 10.51 17.76 6.61
N PRO A 38 10.23 18.20 7.87
CA PRO A 38 9.77 19.56 8.17
C PRO A 38 10.75 20.64 7.73
N ASP A 39 12.06 20.37 7.81
CA ASP A 39 13.10 21.30 7.37
C ASP A 39 13.01 21.59 5.87
N LEU A 40 12.64 20.61 5.06
CA LEU A 40 12.45 20.80 3.63
C LEU A 40 11.24 21.69 3.35
N ALA A 41 10.16 21.51 4.09
CA ALA A 41 8.99 22.38 3.98
C ALA A 41 9.34 23.83 4.36
N GLN A 42 10.14 24.05 5.42
CA GLN A 42 10.61 25.36 5.82
C GLN A 42 11.51 26.00 4.75
N LYS A 43 12.40 25.22 4.12
CA LYS A 43 13.25 25.68 3.01
C LYS A 43 12.40 26.10 1.80
N CYS A 44 11.34 25.36 1.46
CA CYS A 44 10.40 25.74 0.41
C CYS A 44 9.71 27.07 0.72
N ALA A 45 9.24 27.25 1.96
CA ALA A 45 8.60 28.46 2.41
C ALA A 45 9.57 29.66 2.37
N ALA A 46 10.80 29.50 2.86
CA ALA A 46 11.83 30.54 2.86
C ALA A 46 12.19 31.01 1.41
N LYS A 47 12.12 30.08 0.45
CA LYS A 47 12.31 30.39 -0.98
C LYS A 47 11.04 30.83 -1.69
N LYS A 48 9.93 30.97 -0.97
CA LYS A 48 8.60 31.32 -1.50
C LYS A 48 8.17 30.39 -2.65
N ILE A 49 8.42 29.10 -2.50
CA ILE A 49 7.95 28.04 -3.42
C ILE A 49 6.56 27.62 -2.97
N ASN A 50 5.60 27.57 -3.90
CA ASN A 50 4.27 27.06 -3.65
C ASN A 50 4.28 25.54 -3.85
N VAL A 51 4.09 24.74 -2.78
CA VAL A 51 4.16 23.30 -2.87
C VAL A 51 2.77 22.68 -2.79
N ILE A 52 2.47 21.77 -3.72
CA ILE A 52 1.34 20.85 -3.65
C ILE A 52 1.93 19.47 -3.35
N SER A 53 1.79 19.03 -2.10
CA SER A 53 2.31 17.75 -1.65
C SER A 53 1.27 16.65 -1.86
N MET A 54 1.57 15.72 -2.78
CA MET A 54 0.63 14.66 -3.18
C MET A 54 0.35 13.66 -2.06
N ASP A 55 1.26 13.51 -1.11
CA ASP A 55 1.10 12.66 0.08
C ASP A 55 0.19 13.29 1.16
N MET A 56 -0.08 14.62 1.04
CA MET A 56 -0.97 15.35 1.95
C MET A 56 -2.40 15.49 1.42
N ILE A 57 -2.72 14.90 0.28
CA ILE A 57 -4.08 14.88 -0.25
C ILE A 57 -4.99 14.11 0.73
N PRO A 58 -6.10 14.71 1.21
CA PRO A 58 -6.96 14.08 2.20
C PRO A 58 -7.68 12.87 1.61
N ARG A 59 -7.90 11.84 2.43
CA ARG A 59 -8.65 10.63 2.05
C ARG A 59 -10.15 10.83 2.19
N THR A 60 -10.70 11.65 1.32
CA THR A 60 -12.14 11.90 1.21
C THR A 60 -12.65 11.42 -0.14
N THR A 61 -13.94 11.14 -0.24
CA THR A 61 -14.58 10.71 -1.49
C THR A 61 -14.31 11.69 -2.64
N LEU A 62 -14.30 12.98 -2.34
CA LEU A 62 -14.04 14.03 -3.33
C LEU A 62 -12.60 13.98 -3.86
N ALA A 63 -11.64 13.65 -3.00
CA ALA A 63 -10.22 13.66 -3.32
C ALA A 63 -9.69 12.31 -3.87
N GLN A 64 -10.50 11.26 -3.93
CA GLN A 64 -10.08 9.92 -4.39
C GLN A 64 -9.42 9.95 -5.78
N LYS A 65 -9.88 10.82 -6.67
CA LYS A 65 -9.30 10.95 -8.02
C LYS A 65 -7.87 11.51 -8.02
N MET A 66 -7.46 12.13 -6.92
CA MET A 66 -6.13 12.72 -6.72
C MET A 66 -5.25 11.88 -5.78
N ASP A 67 -5.78 10.80 -5.21
CA ASP A 67 -5.08 9.93 -4.27
C ASP A 67 -4.06 9.04 -5.01
N ALA A 68 -2.89 9.59 -5.22
CA ALA A 68 -1.79 8.89 -5.86
C ALA A 68 -1.20 7.78 -4.99
N LEU A 69 -1.30 7.87 -3.65
CA LEU A 69 -0.82 6.83 -2.74
C LEU A 69 -1.66 5.55 -2.90
N SER A 70 -2.99 5.68 -2.92
CA SER A 70 -3.89 4.54 -3.11
C SER A 70 -3.73 3.92 -4.50
N SER A 71 -3.59 4.73 -5.57
CA SER A 71 -3.35 4.18 -6.91
C SER A 71 -2.03 3.42 -7.00
N GLN A 72 -0.97 3.88 -6.37
CA GLN A 72 0.32 3.16 -6.34
C GLN A 72 0.26 1.92 -5.44
N ALA A 73 -0.44 1.98 -4.30
CA ALA A 73 -0.68 0.82 -3.45
C ALA A 73 -1.43 -0.29 -4.19
N ASN A 74 -2.39 0.08 -5.04
CA ASN A 74 -3.13 -0.86 -5.88
C ASN A 74 -2.19 -1.60 -6.85
N ILE A 75 -1.32 -0.86 -7.54
CA ILE A 75 -0.31 -1.44 -8.45
C ILE A 75 0.67 -2.33 -7.67
N ALA A 76 1.09 -1.91 -6.49
CA ALA A 76 1.98 -2.70 -5.62
C ALA A 76 1.33 -4.03 -5.24
N GLY A 77 0.04 -4.05 -4.87
CA GLY A 77 -0.72 -5.27 -4.57
C GLY A 77 -0.77 -6.23 -5.76
N TYR A 78 -1.03 -5.72 -6.96
CA TYR A 78 -0.98 -6.52 -8.19
C TYR A 78 0.43 -7.09 -8.42
N LYS A 79 1.45 -6.23 -8.39
CA LYS A 79 2.83 -6.63 -8.70
C LYS A 79 3.36 -7.67 -7.70
N SER A 80 3.04 -7.54 -6.41
CA SER A 80 3.48 -8.50 -5.39
C SER A 80 2.99 -9.91 -5.69
N VAL A 81 1.74 -10.08 -6.09
CA VAL A 81 1.18 -11.39 -6.44
C VAL A 81 1.86 -11.98 -7.67
N VAL A 82 2.10 -11.16 -8.71
CA VAL A 82 2.79 -11.62 -9.92
C VAL A 82 4.21 -12.07 -9.59
N MET A 83 4.93 -11.33 -8.75
CA MET A 83 6.28 -11.72 -8.30
C MET A 83 6.25 -13.01 -7.47
N CYS A 84 5.27 -13.16 -6.57
CA CYS A 84 5.10 -14.38 -5.80
C CYS A 84 4.80 -15.58 -6.72
N ALA A 85 3.96 -15.41 -7.74
CA ALA A 85 3.62 -16.47 -8.68
C ALA A 85 4.82 -16.90 -9.52
N ASP A 86 5.68 -15.96 -9.91
CA ASP A 86 6.91 -16.21 -10.66
C ASP A 86 8.00 -16.91 -9.81
N THR A 87 8.09 -16.53 -8.53
CA THR A 87 9.13 -17.04 -7.61
C THR A 87 8.75 -18.37 -6.97
N LEU A 88 7.44 -18.63 -6.78
CA LEU A 88 6.95 -19.83 -6.12
C LEU A 88 7.10 -21.05 -7.03
N GLY A 89 7.77 -22.09 -6.58
CA GLY A 89 7.86 -23.37 -7.30
C GLY A 89 6.54 -24.19 -7.33
N LYS A 90 5.38 -23.52 -7.23
CA LYS A 90 4.05 -24.13 -7.21
C LYS A 90 3.08 -23.33 -8.06
N ILE A 91 2.22 -24.04 -8.80
CA ILE A 91 1.20 -23.45 -9.66
C ILE A 91 0.06 -22.87 -8.80
N PHE A 92 -0.42 -21.67 -9.16
CA PHE A 92 -1.50 -21.02 -8.41
C PHE A 92 -2.85 -21.71 -8.55
N PRO A 93 -3.35 -22.01 -9.77
CA PRO A 93 -4.66 -22.64 -9.92
C PRO A 93 -4.64 -24.14 -9.63
N LEU A 94 -5.83 -24.67 -9.38
CA LEU A 94 -6.07 -26.12 -9.49
C LEU A 94 -5.85 -26.54 -10.94
N MET A 95 -5.04 -27.56 -11.16
CA MET A 95 -4.84 -28.13 -12.48
C MET A 95 -5.11 -29.64 -12.46
N MET A 96 -5.87 -30.11 -13.44
CA MET A 96 -6.15 -31.53 -13.63
C MET A 96 -5.49 -31.98 -14.92
N THR A 97 -4.67 -33.00 -14.83
CA THR A 97 -4.00 -33.64 -15.97
C THR A 97 -4.27 -35.13 -15.98
N ALA A 98 -3.97 -35.80 -17.08
CA ALA A 98 -4.05 -37.27 -17.15
C ALA A 98 -3.13 -37.96 -16.11
N ALA A 99 -2.05 -37.28 -15.69
CA ALA A 99 -1.11 -37.78 -14.68
C ALA A 99 -1.55 -37.54 -13.24
N GLY A 100 -2.63 -36.76 -13.02
CA GLY A 100 -3.15 -36.43 -11.69
C GLY A 100 -3.55 -34.99 -11.51
N THR A 101 -3.89 -34.63 -10.26
CA THR A 101 -4.38 -33.31 -9.87
C THR A 101 -3.29 -32.55 -9.11
N ILE A 102 -3.04 -31.31 -9.52
CA ILE A 102 -2.19 -30.36 -8.80
C ILE A 102 -3.09 -29.44 -7.98
N SER A 103 -2.96 -29.50 -6.65
CA SER A 103 -3.70 -28.63 -5.76
C SER A 103 -3.29 -27.18 -5.92
N PRO A 104 -4.21 -26.21 -5.76
CA PRO A 104 -3.90 -24.80 -5.88
C PRO A 104 -2.92 -24.31 -4.80
N ALA A 105 -2.19 -23.26 -5.09
CA ALA A 105 -1.39 -22.59 -4.08
C ALA A 105 -2.29 -21.94 -3.03
N LYS A 106 -1.85 -21.97 -1.77
CA LYS A 106 -2.45 -21.19 -0.68
C LYS A 106 -1.63 -19.89 -0.53
N VAL A 107 -2.31 -18.76 -0.58
CA VAL A 107 -1.73 -17.42 -0.43
C VAL A 107 -2.29 -16.79 0.83
N VAL A 108 -1.42 -16.39 1.74
CA VAL A 108 -1.79 -15.64 2.95
C VAL A 108 -1.40 -14.19 2.75
N ILE A 109 -2.35 -13.29 2.98
CA ILE A 109 -2.14 -11.84 2.86
C ILE A 109 -2.27 -11.21 4.25
N MET A 110 -1.24 -10.48 4.65
CA MET A 110 -1.18 -9.77 5.91
C MET A 110 -1.54 -8.30 5.66
N GLY A 111 -2.76 -7.93 6.03
CA GLY A 111 -3.33 -6.60 5.83
C GLY A 111 -4.30 -6.51 4.65
N ALA A 112 -5.52 -6.03 4.92
CA ALA A 112 -6.60 -5.82 3.94
C ALA A 112 -6.80 -4.33 3.60
N GLY A 113 -5.70 -3.58 3.44
CA GLY A 113 -5.73 -2.25 2.85
C GLY A 113 -5.82 -2.31 1.32
N VAL A 114 -5.67 -1.17 0.64
CA VAL A 114 -5.77 -1.08 -0.83
C VAL A 114 -4.86 -2.10 -1.53
N ALA A 115 -3.60 -2.21 -1.10
CA ALA A 115 -2.66 -3.18 -1.67
C ALA A 115 -3.10 -4.63 -1.39
N GLY A 116 -3.51 -4.94 -0.15
CA GLY A 116 -3.93 -6.28 0.25
C GLY A 116 -5.19 -6.75 -0.46
N LEU A 117 -6.21 -5.90 -0.58
CA LEU A 117 -7.44 -6.23 -1.31
C LEU A 117 -7.17 -6.41 -2.81
N GLN A 118 -6.29 -5.60 -3.40
CA GLN A 118 -5.86 -5.80 -4.78
C GLN A 118 -5.08 -7.10 -4.95
N ALA A 119 -4.19 -7.41 -4.01
CA ALA A 119 -3.45 -8.68 -4.01
C ALA A 119 -4.41 -9.88 -3.92
N LEU A 120 -5.41 -9.81 -3.01
CA LEU A 120 -6.46 -10.81 -2.90
C LEU A 120 -7.17 -11.02 -4.24
N GLY A 121 -7.70 -9.95 -4.85
CA GLY A 121 -8.39 -10.04 -6.13
C GLY A 121 -7.52 -10.61 -7.24
N THR A 122 -6.22 -10.27 -7.26
CA THR A 122 -5.26 -10.78 -8.26
C THR A 122 -4.96 -12.25 -8.04
N ALA A 123 -4.65 -12.68 -6.81
CA ALA A 123 -4.34 -14.07 -6.47
C ALA A 123 -5.55 -15.00 -6.72
N LYS A 124 -6.76 -14.52 -6.41
CA LYS A 124 -8.01 -15.24 -6.72
C LYS A 124 -8.21 -15.43 -8.21
N ARG A 125 -7.95 -14.40 -9.02
CA ARG A 125 -8.04 -14.52 -10.50
C ARG A 125 -7.00 -15.47 -11.08
N LEU A 126 -5.84 -15.60 -10.44
CA LEU A 126 -4.84 -16.62 -10.79
C LEU A 126 -5.19 -18.02 -10.27
N GLY A 127 -6.28 -18.18 -9.53
CA GLY A 127 -6.80 -19.47 -9.09
C GLY A 127 -6.28 -19.95 -7.75
N ALA A 128 -5.59 -19.12 -6.97
CA ALA A 128 -5.12 -19.46 -5.63
C ALA A 128 -6.26 -19.54 -4.61
N VAL A 129 -6.06 -20.32 -3.55
CA VAL A 129 -6.83 -20.24 -2.32
C VAL A 129 -6.24 -19.12 -1.47
N VAL A 130 -7.03 -18.07 -1.17
CA VAL A 130 -6.54 -16.87 -0.51
C VAL A 130 -7.15 -16.70 0.86
N GLU A 131 -6.28 -16.55 1.84
CA GLU A 131 -6.60 -16.22 3.23
C GLU A 131 -6.02 -14.84 3.57
N VAL A 132 -6.78 -14.03 4.32
CA VAL A 132 -6.38 -12.64 4.64
C VAL A 132 -6.54 -12.43 6.13
N SER A 133 -5.54 -11.83 6.75
CA SER A 133 -5.58 -11.38 8.13
C SER A 133 -5.42 -9.86 8.20
N ASP A 134 -6.25 -9.20 9.01
CA ASP A 134 -6.13 -7.78 9.33
C ASP A 134 -6.53 -7.55 10.79
N ILE A 135 -5.99 -6.52 11.40
CA ILE A 135 -6.30 -6.15 12.78
C ILE A 135 -7.63 -5.39 12.91
N ARG A 136 -8.20 -4.96 11.79
CA ARG A 136 -9.50 -4.29 11.72
C ARG A 136 -10.58 -5.29 11.34
N ALA A 137 -11.49 -5.53 12.25
CA ALA A 137 -12.63 -6.44 12.00
C ALA A 137 -13.54 -5.94 10.86
N ALA A 138 -13.64 -4.62 10.69
CA ALA A 138 -14.46 -3.96 9.67
C ALA A 138 -14.16 -4.40 8.23
N VAL A 139 -12.92 -4.81 7.92
CA VAL A 139 -12.51 -5.21 6.55
C VAL A 139 -12.90 -6.65 6.19
N LYS A 140 -13.46 -7.42 7.13
CA LYS A 140 -13.86 -8.81 6.91
C LYS A 140 -14.84 -8.98 5.75
N GLU A 141 -15.86 -8.12 5.70
CA GLU A 141 -16.87 -8.15 4.63
C GLU A 141 -16.26 -7.87 3.26
N GLU A 142 -15.32 -6.93 3.19
CA GLU A 142 -14.61 -6.60 1.95
C GLU A 142 -13.78 -7.78 1.44
N VAL A 143 -13.05 -8.46 2.34
CA VAL A 143 -12.29 -9.68 2.03
C VAL A 143 -13.19 -10.79 1.51
N MET A 144 -14.30 -11.05 2.19
CA MET A 144 -15.25 -12.08 1.80
C MET A 144 -15.95 -11.78 0.47
N SER A 145 -16.27 -10.51 0.21
CA SER A 145 -16.89 -10.07 -1.06
C SER A 145 -15.99 -10.32 -2.27
N LEU A 146 -14.66 -10.26 -2.07
CA LEU A 146 -13.67 -10.60 -3.09
C LEU A 146 -13.35 -12.10 -3.16
N GLY A 147 -14.04 -12.94 -2.39
CA GLY A 147 -13.90 -14.39 -2.37
C GLY A 147 -12.68 -14.89 -1.60
N GLY A 148 -12.10 -14.08 -0.72
CA GLY A 148 -11.08 -14.48 0.26
C GLY A 148 -11.69 -15.08 1.52
N ARG A 149 -10.89 -15.81 2.29
CA ARG A 149 -11.21 -16.24 3.65
C ARG A 149 -10.54 -15.27 4.62
N PHE A 150 -11.31 -14.71 5.55
CA PHE A 150 -10.75 -13.88 6.61
C PHE A 150 -10.27 -14.77 7.77
N ILE A 151 -9.04 -14.57 8.21
CA ILE A 151 -8.46 -15.24 9.38
C ILE A 151 -8.80 -14.40 10.60
N GLU A 152 -9.68 -14.92 11.47
CA GLU A 152 -10.03 -14.27 12.73
C GLU A 152 -9.04 -14.67 13.83
N VAL A 153 -8.46 -13.67 14.48
CA VAL A 153 -7.65 -13.86 15.69
C VAL A 153 -8.57 -13.69 16.89
N GLU A 154 -8.78 -14.74 17.68
CA GLU A 154 -9.65 -14.69 18.86
C GLU A 154 -9.17 -13.62 19.87
N GLY A 155 -10.11 -12.80 20.33
CA GLY A 155 -9.86 -11.72 21.29
C GLY A 155 -9.21 -10.48 20.66
N ALA A 156 -9.17 -10.37 19.34
CA ALA A 156 -8.78 -9.15 18.66
C ALA A 156 -9.81 -8.04 18.92
N ALA A 157 -9.43 -7.00 19.63
CA ALA A 157 -10.20 -5.76 19.66
C ALA A 157 -10.10 -5.09 18.28
N ASP A 158 -11.15 -4.38 17.86
CA ASP A 158 -11.10 -3.59 16.63
C ASP A 158 -10.06 -2.47 16.80
N MET A 159 -8.94 -2.61 16.12
CA MET A 159 -7.80 -1.70 16.20
C MET A 159 -7.80 -0.70 15.05
N GLN A 160 -8.94 -0.07 14.82
CA GLN A 160 -9.09 0.99 13.84
C GLN A 160 -8.97 2.38 14.51
N ASP A 161 -8.30 3.33 13.85
CA ASP A 161 -8.33 4.74 14.24
C ASP A 161 -9.51 5.48 13.58
N ALA A 162 -9.71 6.75 13.96
CA ALA A 162 -10.78 7.60 13.40
C ALA A 162 -10.63 7.85 11.89
N GLY A 163 -9.47 7.61 11.31
CA GLY A 163 -9.17 7.75 9.88
C GLY A 163 -9.30 6.43 9.10
N GLY A 164 -9.72 5.33 9.76
CA GLY A 164 -9.84 4.00 9.14
C GLY A 164 -8.50 3.27 8.98
N TYR A 165 -7.42 3.78 9.61
CA TYR A 165 -6.13 3.10 9.61
C TYR A 165 -6.03 2.09 10.75
N ALA A 166 -5.23 1.06 10.50
CA ALA A 166 -4.84 0.12 11.53
C ALA A 166 -3.98 0.82 12.59
N LYS A 167 -4.33 0.67 13.86
CA LYS A 167 -3.44 1.03 14.98
C LYS A 167 -2.29 0.03 15.07
N GLU A 168 -1.29 0.36 15.87
CA GLU A 168 -0.19 -0.57 16.14
C GLU A 168 -0.72 -1.85 16.81
N ALA A 169 -0.40 -3.00 16.21
CA ALA A 169 -0.87 -4.29 16.73
C ALA A 169 -0.11 -4.66 18.01
N SER A 170 -0.82 -5.18 19.02
CA SER A 170 -0.17 -5.68 20.23
C SER A 170 0.72 -6.90 19.93
N GLU A 171 1.77 -7.09 20.73
CA GLU A 171 2.64 -8.27 20.60
C GLU A 171 1.86 -9.59 20.77
N GLU A 172 0.86 -9.60 21.65
CA GLU A 172 0.00 -10.75 21.87
C GLU A 172 -0.83 -11.09 20.61
N PHE A 173 -1.39 -10.08 19.94
CA PHE A 173 -2.09 -10.26 18.66
C PHE A 173 -1.17 -10.85 17.60
N LEU A 174 0.03 -10.27 17.44
CA LEU A 174 1.01 -10.74 16.45
C LEU A 174 1.47 -12.17 16.72
N LYS A 175 1.55 -12.57 18.00
CA LYS A 175 1.89 -13.95 18.38
C LYS A 175 0.78 -14.91 18.01
N LYS A 176 -0.47 -14.61 18.39
CA LYS A 176 -1.64 -15.43 18.03
C LYS A 176 -1.84 -15.52 16.52
N GLN A 177 -1.60 -14.43 15.80
CA GLN A 177 -1.70 -14.39 14.33
C GLN A 177 -0.70 -15.33 13.66
N LYS A 178 0.49 -15.53 14.26
CA LYS A 178 1.52 -16.45 13.72
C LYS A 178 1.23 -17.91 13.99
N GLU A 179 0.38 -18.21 14.96
CA GLU A 179 0.01 -19.58 15.36
C GLU A 179 -1.17 -20.12 14.55
N LEU A 180 -1.89 -19.26 13.82
CA LEU A 180 -3.00 -19.59 12.93
C LEU A 180 -2.54 -19.89 11.49
#